data_80344a0f3a71882c142cefca942967a6
#
_entry.id   80344a0f3a71882c142cefca942967a6
#
_cell.length_a   1.000
_cell.length_b   1.000
_cell.length_c   1.000
_cell.angle_alpha   90.00
_cell.angle_beta   90.00
_cell.angle_gamma   90.00
#
_symmetry.space_group_name_H-M   'P 1'
#
loop_
_entity.id
_entity.type
_entity.pdbx_description
1 polymer ?
#
loop_
_entity_poly.entity_id
_entity_poly.type
_entity_poly.pdbx_seq_one_letter_code
_entity_poly.pdbx_strand_id
1 'polypeptide(L)'
;DEPARRRFERRTVMLTGPEGSGKSHLAAIWAEMAGARLISSHALEQTTVPAALATGALVVEDIVAGALDERALFHLLNLAREEEAFVLLTARTPPATFAIRDLASRVTALPVVAMTPPDDALLRAVLVKLFDDRQLAVDETVIGYVALRIERSFAAAQAVVARLDDEAMRHKRP
;
A
#
# COMPACT_ATOMS: atom_id res chain seq x y z
N ASP A 1 -30.48 1.36 -7.94
CA ASP A 1 -28.99 1.35 -7.81
C ASP A 1 -28.52 0.74 -6.50
N GLU A 2 -29.01 -0.46 -6.22
CA GLU A 2 -28.69 -1.24 -5.01
C GLU A 2 -27.23 -1.77 -4.99
N PRO A 3 -26.57 -2.09 -6.12
CA PRO A 3 -25.18 -2.56 -6.06
C PRO A 3 -24.16 -1.49 -5.64
N ALA A 4 -24.40 -0.22 -5.93
CA ALA A 4 -23.49 0.87 -5.55
C ALA A 4 -23.58 1.20 -4.06
N ARG A 5 -24.79 1.18 -3.47
CA ARG A 5 -24.99 1.42 -2.02
C ARG A 5 -24.33 0.33 -1.18
N ARG A 6 -24.42 -0.94 -1.56
CA ARG A 6 -23.77 -2.05 -0.83
C ARG A 6 -22.23 -1.97 -0.84
N ARG A 7 -21.62 -1.29 -1.82
CA ARG A 7 -20.16 -1.06 -1.85
C ARG A 7 -19.70 -0.05 -0.79
N PHE A 8 -20.54 0.90 -0.42
CA PHE A 8 -20.23 1.89 0.61
C PHE A 8 -20.52 1.41 2.04
N GLU A 9 -21.29 0.34 2.21
CA GLU A 9 -21.56 -0.25 3.54
C GLU A 9 -20.39 -1.08 4.09
N ARG A 10 -19.39 -1.41 3.26
CA ARG A 10 -18.20 -2.16 3.68
C ARG A 10 -17.06 -1.19 3.93
N ARG A 11 -16.88 -0.84 5.19
CA ARG A 11 -15.85 0.10 5.64
C ARG A 11 -14.45 -0.53 5.73
N THR A 12 -14.34 -1.84 5.45
CA THR A 12 -13.07 -2.55 5.37
C THR A 12 -12.80 -2.97 3.93
N VAL A 13 -11.61 -2.62 3.42
CA VAL A 13 -11.19 -2.89 2.05
C VAL A 13 -9.80 -3.51 2.08
N MET A 14 -9.52 -4.44 1.19
CA MET A 14 -8.19 -5.01 0.97
C MET A 14 -7.59 -4.49 -0.34
N LEU A 15 -6.42 -3.87 -0.25
CA LEU A 15 -5.61 -3.42 -1.37
C LEU A 15 -4.53 -4.46 -1.65
N THR A 16 -4.54 -5.04 -2.84
CA THR A 16 -3.58 -6.08 -3.22
C THR A 16 -2.74 -5.66 -4.42
N GLY A 17 -1.60 -6.30 -4.59
CA GLY A 17 -0.72 -6.08 -5.74
C GLY A 17 0.72 -6.49 -5.46
N PRO A 18 1.55 -6.64 -6.50
CA PRO A 18 2.95 -7.03 -6.35
C PRO A 18 3.74 -5.99 -5.54
N GLU A 19 4.93 -6.37 -5.13
CA GLU A 19 5.88 -5.43 -4.53
C GLU A 19 6.19 -4.30 -5.51
N GLY A 20 6.36 -3.09 -5.01
CA GLY A 20 6.62 -1.92 -5.85
C GLY A 20 5.43 -1.40 -6.67
N SER A 21 4.21 -1.94 -6.51
CA SER A 21 3.00 -1.45 -7.20
C SER A 21 2.41 -0.16 -6.62
N GLY A 22 2.98 0.37 -5.53
CA GLY A 22 2.53 1.62 -4.91
C GLY A 22 1.50 1.46 -3.80
N LYS A 23 1.22 0.24 -3.30
CA LYS A 23 0.26 0.00 -2.22
C LYS A 23 0.52 0.86 -0.99
N SER A 24 1.74 0.82 -0.46
CA SER A 24 2.11 1.60 0.73
C SER A 24 2.02 3.10 0.50
N HIS A 25 2.33 3.57 -0.72
CA HIS A 25 2.16 4.98 -1.07
C HIS A 25 0.69 5.40 -1.07
N LEU A 26 -0.18 4.61 -1.71
CA LEU A 26 -1.62 4.86 -1.71
C LEU A 26 -2.20 4.75 -0.30
N ALA A 27 -1.75 3.78 0.49
CA ALA A 27 -2.16 3.58 1.87
C ALA A 27 -1.78 4.77 2.77
N ALA A 28 -0.56 5.32 2.58
CA ALA A 28 -0.11 6.51 3.30
C ALA A 28 -0.93 7.76 2.94
N ILE A 29 -1.20 8.00 1.64
CA ILE A 29 -2.07 9.10 1.20
C ILE A 29 -3.47 8.96 1.82
N TRP A 30 -4.04 7.76 1.77
CA TRP A 30 -5.36 7.54 2.36
C TRP A 30 -5.34 7.73 3.88
N ALA A 31 -4.28 7.26 4.56
CA ALA A 31 -4.12 7.44 6.00
C ALA A 31 -4.09 8.93 6.38
N GLU A 32 -3.35 9.74 5.64
CA GLU A 32 -3.31 11.19 5.85
C GLU A 32 -4.68 11.84 5.64
N MET A 33 -5.37 11.50 4.55
CA MET A 33 -6.69 12.05 4.24
C MET A 33 -7.78 11.65 5.24
N ALA A 34 -7.71 10.42 5.74
CA ALA A 34 -8.71 9.85 6.67
C ALA A 34 -8.38 10.10 8.15
N GLY A 35 -7.22 10.67 8.47
CA GLY A 35 -6.71 10.74 9.84
C GLY A 35 -6.44 9.35 10.44
N ALA A 36 -6.16 8.36 9.59
CA ALA A 36 -5.96 6.99 9.98
C ALA A 36 -4.57 6.76 10.57
N ARG A 37 -4.48 5.86 11.54
CA ARG A 37 -3.19 5.31 11.95
C ARG A 37 -2.72 4.30 10.91
N LEU A 38 -1.41 4.19 10.75
CA LEU A 38 -0.77 3.20 9.88
C LEU A 38 0.14 2.31 10.72
N ILE A 39 -0.09 1.00 10.67
CA ILE A 39 0.69 0.00 11.38
C ILE A 39 1.06 -1.16 10.47
N SER A 40 2.17 -1.84 10.75
CA SER A 40 2.49 -3.12 10.11
C SER A 40 1.64 -4.24 10.70
N SER A 41 1.31 -5.26 9.91
CA SER A 41 0.60 -6.46 10.39
C SER A 41 1.35 -7.18 11.52
N HIS A 42 2.68 -7.09 11.55
CA HIS A 42 3.51 -7.64 12.63
C HIS A 42 3.37 -6.89 13.96
N ALA A 43 2.97 -5.63 13.93
CA ALA A 43 2.73 -4.82 15.14
C ALA A 43 1.27 -4.90 15.62
N LEU A 44 0.42 -5.65 14.94
CA LEU A 44 -0.97 -5.83 15.32
C LEU A 44 -1.07 -6.89 16.42
N GLU A 45 -1.40 -6.44 17.62
CA GLU A 45 -1.61 -7.29 18.79
C GLU A 45 -3.04 -7.10 19.30
N GLN A 46 -3.61 -8.16 19.88
CA GLN A 46 -5.00 -8.13 20.35
C GLN A 46 -5.26 -7.03 21.38
N THR A 47 -4.28 -6.75 22.25
CA THR A 47 -4.37 -5.73 23.29
C THR A 47 -4.26 -4.30 22.77
N THR A 48 -3.67 -4.11 21.58
CA THR A 48 -3.45 -2.78 20.97
C THR A 48 -4.54 -2.38 19.98
N VAL A 49 -5.39 -3.33 19.55
CA VAL A 49 -6.46 -3.09 18.55
C VAL A 49 -7.37 -1.90 18.92
N PRO A 50 -7.91 -1.78 20.15
CA PRO A 50 -8.79 -0.66 20.48
C PRO A 50 -8.06 0.70 20.34
N ALA A 51 -6.82 0.78 20.83
CA ALA A 51 -6.02 1.99 20.72
C ALA A 51 -5.63 2.30 19.27
N ALA A 52 -5.36 1.27 18.46
CA ALA A 52 -5.05 1.45 17.04
C ALA A 52 -6.24 2.01 16.26
N LEU A 53 -7.47 1.62 16.62
CA LEU A 53 -8.70 2.03 15.94
C LEU A 53 -9.31 3.32 16.50
N ALA A 54 -8.75 3.90 17.56
CA ALA A 54 -9.32 5.02 18.31
C ALA A 54 -9.61 6.28 17.47
N THR A 55 -8.97 6.45 16.31
CA THR A 55 -9.26 7.55 15.38
C THR A 55 -10.43 7.26 14.43
N GLY A 56 -11.05 6.08 14.51
CA GLY A 56 -12.10 5.64 13.59
C GLY A 56 -11.59 5.19 12.20
N ALA A 57 -10.29 5.22 11.97
CA ALA A 57 -9.67 4.76 10.73
C ALA A 57 -8.30 4.14 10.96
N LEU A 58 -8.00 3.02 10.29
CA LEU A 58 -6.74 2.28 10.45
C LEU A 58 -6.26 1.70 9.12
N VAL A 59 -4.96 1.79 8.87
CA VAL A 59 -4.26 1.01 7.85
C VAL A 59 -3.45 -0.09 8.52
N VAL A 60 -3.58 -1.32 8.03
CA VAL A 60 -2.72 -2.44 8.41
C VAL A 60 -2.00 -2.93 7.17
N GLU A 61 -0.68 -2.76 7.16
CA GLU A 61 0.15 -3.11 6.00
C GLU A 61 0.70 -4.54 6.09
N ASP A 62 0.89 -5.10 4.89
CA ASP A 62 1.56 -6.37 4.65
C ASP A 62 0.92 -7.56 5.38
N ILE A 63 -0.37 -7.76 5.15
CA ILE A 63 -1.09 -8.94 5.63
C ILE A 63 -0.53 -10.19 4.94
N VAL A 64 0.11 -11.05 5.74
CA VAL A 64 0.64 -12.35 5.30
C VAL A 64 0.09 -13.41 6.25
N ALA A 65 -0.64 -14.39 5.70
CA ALA A 65 -1.15 -15.51 6.48
C ALA A 65 0.00 -16.27 7.15
N GLY A 66 -0.16 -16.63 8.42
CA GLY A 66 0.86 -17.31 9.21
C GLY A 66 2.00 -16.44 9.76
N ALA A 67 2.06 -15.14 9.36
CA ALA A 67 3.07 -14.21 9.86
C ALA A 67 2.49 -13.07 10.71
N LEU A 68 1.21 -13.14 11.06
CA LEU A 68 0.52 -12.15 11.88
C LEU A 68 -0.26 -12.84 13.01
N ASP A 69 -0.65 -12.08 14.03
CA ASP A 69 -1.60 -12.56 15.04
C ASP A 69 -3.02 -12.59 14.45
N GLU A 70 -3.46 -13.79 14.07
CA GLU A 70 -4.80 -14.00 13.49
C GLU A 70 -5.93 -13.61 14.46
N ARG A 71 -5.73 -13.77 15.77
CA ARG A 71 -6.71 -13.37 16.79
C ARG A 71 -6.83 -11.85 16.84
N ALA A 72 -5.72 -11.14 16.73
CA ALA A 72 -5.70 -9.69 16.68
C ALA A 72 -6.40 -9.17 15.42
N LEU A 73 -6.14 -9.75 14.24
CA LEU A 73 -6.84 -9.38 13.01
C LEU A 73 -8.33 -9.69 13.10
N PHE A 74 -8.70 -10.84 13.66
CA PHE A 74 -10.11 -11.19 13.86
C PHE A 74 -10.82 -10.20 14.81
N HIS A 75 -10.16 -9.83 15.91
CA HIS A 75 -10.65 -8.82 16.84
C HIS A 75 -10.80 -7.46 16.19
N LEU A 76 -9.80 -7.04 15.41
CA LEU A 76 -9.84 -5.80 14.63
C LEU A 76 -11.06 -5.74 13.70
N LEU A 77 -11.31 -6.79 12.92
CA LEU A 77 -12.44 -6.83 11.98
C LEU A 77 -13.80 -6.80 12.69
N ASN A 78 -13.89 -7.39 13.89
CA ASN A 78 -15.09 -7.31 14.72
C ASN A 78 -15.30 -5.90 15.25
N LEU A 79 -14.29 -5.34 15.90
CA LEU A 79 -14.36 -4.00 16.50
C LEU A 79 -14.61 -2.91 15.45
N ALA A 80 -13.92 -2.99 14.30
CA ALA A 80 -14.13 -2.06 13.21
C ALA A 80 -15.59 -2.09 12.69
N ARG A 81 -16.21 -3.25 12.68
CA ARG A 81 -17.63 -3.37 12.32
C ARG A 81 -18.55 -2.78 13.38
N GLU A 82 -18.28 -3.04 14.66
CA GLU A 82 -19.06 -2.55 15.80
C GLU A 82 -18.98 -1.03 15.93
N GLU A 83 -17.80 -0.46 15.77
CA GLU A 83 -17.53 0.97 15.86
C GLU A 83 -17.74 1.72 14.53
N GLU A 84 -18.15 1.02 13.49
CA GLU A 84 -18.30 1.56 12.14
C GLU A 84 -17.04 2.24 11.60
N ALA A 85 -15.87 1.77 12.01
CA ALA A 85 -14.57 2.33 11.64
C ALA A 85 -14.12 1.89 10.23
N PHE A 86 -13.27 2.69 9.61
CA PHE A 86 -12.68 2.40 8.31
C PHE A 86 -11.37 1.64 8.45
N VAL A 87 -11.22 0.55 7.71
CA VAL A 87 -9.98 -0.24 7.73
C VAL A 87 -9.49 -0.51 6.31
N LEU A 88 -8.24 -0.15 6.04
CA LEU A 88 -7.54 -0.51 4.82
C LEU A 88 -6.48 -1.57 5.17
N LEU A 89 -6.62 -2.76 4.57
CA LEU A 89 -5.64 -3.83 4.67
C LEU A 89 -4.81 -3.86 3.39
N THR A 90 -3.49 -4.02 3.48
CA THR A 90 -2.67 -4.25 2.28
C THR A 90 -2.08 -5.65 2.28
N ALA A 91 -1.96 -6.27 1.11
CA ALA A 91 -1.34 -7.59 0.92
C ALA A 91 -0.72 -7.70 -0.48
N ARG A 92 0.17 -8.65 -0.71
CA ARG A 92 0.64 -8.97 -2.07
C ARG A 92 -0.45 -9.64 -2.89
N THR A 93 -1.10 -10.64 -2.28
CA THR A 93 -2.26 -11.36 -2.81
C THR A 93 -3.26 -11.53 -1.68
N PRO A 94 -4.56 -11.68 -1.97
CA PRO A 94 -5.52 -11.98 -0.91
C PRO A 94 -5.07 -13.25 -0.17
N PRO A 95 -4.92 -13.20 1.16
CA PRO A 95 -4.54 -14.39 1.92
C PRO A 95 -5.61 -15.49 1.79
N ALA A 96 -5.20 -16.67 1.37
CA ALA A 96 -6.14 -17.77 1.11
C ALA A 96 -6.37 -18.67 2.32
N THR A 97 -5.44 -18.72 3.27
CA THR A 97 -5.48 -19.67 4.38
C THR A 97 -5.22 -18.97 5.71
N PHE A 98 -6.13 -19.21 6.65
CA PHE A 98 -6.00 -18.81 8.04
C PHE A 98 -6.32 -20.04 8.92
N ALA A 99 -5.70 -20.15 10.08
CA ALA A 99 -6.03 -21.19 11.07
C ALA A 99 -7.45 -20.97 11.64
N ILE A 100 -7.86 -19.70 11.78
CA ILE A 100 -9.20 -19.33 12.23
C ILE A 100 -10.15 -19.29 11.04
N ARG A 101 -11.04 -20.29 10.93
CA ARG A 101 -12.02 -20.43 9.81
C ARG A 101 -12.90 -19.21 9.62
N ASP A 102 -13.39 -18.62 10.71
CA ASP A 102 -14.24 -17.44 10.66
C ASP A 102 -13.49 -16.21 10.13
N LEU A 103 -12.18 -16.07 10.45
CA LEU A 103 -11.33 -15.04 9.89
C LEU A 103 -11.16 -15.24 8.39
N ALA A 104 -10.88 -16.47 7.95
CA ALA A 104 -10.75 -16.80 6.52
C ALA A 104 -12.01 -16.39 5.74
N SER A 105 -13.19 -16.73 6.25
CA SER A 105 -14.48 -16.38 5.63
C SER A 105 -14.67 -14.87 5.53
N ARG A 106 -14.32 -14.13 6.60
CA ARG A 106 -14.46 -12.66 6.64
C ARG A 106 -13.50 -11.98 5.67
N VAL A 107 -12.23 -12.39 5.67
CA VAL A 107 -11.21 -11.82 4.77
C VAL A 107 -11.56 -12.10 3.31
N THR A 108 -12.03 -13.31 2.99
CA THR A 108 -12.48 -13.65 1.62
C THR A 108 -13.70 -12.83 1.18
N ALA A 109 -14.54 -12.39 2.12
CA ALA A 109 -15.72 -11.57 1.83
C ALA A 109 -15.41 -10.07 1.70
N LEU A 110 -14.19 -9.63 1.97
CA LEU A 110 -13.81 -8.22 1.82
C LEU A 110 -13.80 -7.80 0.36
N PRO A 111 -14.17 -6.54 0.06
CA PRO A 111 -13.87 -5.97 -1.25
C PRO A 111 -12.36 -5.91 -1.46
N VAL A 112 -11.92 -6.40 -2.61
CA VAL A 112 -10.50 -6.38 -3.00
C VAL A 112 -10.32 -5.38 -4.13
N VAL A 113 -9.36 -4.48 -3.96
CA VAL A 113 -8.85 -3.59 -5.02
C VAL A 113 -7.46 -4.08 -5.39
N ALA A 114 -7.30 -4.54 -6.63
CA ALA A 114 -6.01 -5.01 -7.12
C ALA A 114 -5.26 -3.89 -7.82
N MET A 115 -4.03 -3.63 -7.38
CA MET A 115 -3.09 -2.75 -8.08
C MET A 115 -2.23 -3.56 -9.02
N THR A 116 -2.12 -3.09 -10.25
CA THR A 116 -1.19 -3.64 -11.24
C THR A 116 0.13 -2.86 -11.23
N PRO A 117 1.23 -3.46 -11.70
CA PRO A 117 2.45 -2.71 -11.96
C PRO A 117 2.17 -1.52 -12.90
N PRO A 118 2.96 -0.43 -12.80
CA PRO A 118 2.79 0.70 -13.71
C PRO A 118 3.03 0.28 -15.15
N ASP A 119 2.23 0.80 -16.08
CA ASP A 119 2.53 0.70 -17.50
C ASP A 119 3.71 1.62 -17.89
N ASP A 120 4.16 1.52 -19.13
CA ASP A 120 5.32 2.29 -19.60
C ASP A 120 5.07 3.80 -19.57
N ALA A 121 3.85 4.25 -19.83
CA ALA A 121 3.50 5.66 -19.82
C ALA A 121 3.54 6.22 -18.38
N LEU A 122 2.95 5.51 -17.45
CA LEU A 122 2.95 5.89 -16.02
C LEU A 122 4.37 5.82 -15.43
N LEU A 123 5.15 4.78 -15.77
CA LEU A 123 6.53 4.66 -15.30
C LEU A 123 7.40 5.85 -15.78
N ARG A 124 7.27 6.26 -17.04
CA ARG A 124 7.96 7.45 -17.58
C ARG A 124 7.51 8.72 -16.87
N ALA A 125 6.22 8.93 -16.68
CA ALA A 125 5.69 10.10 -15.98
C ALA A 125 6.22 10.17 -14.53
N VAL A 126 6.30 9.03 -13.84
CA VAL A 126 6.88 8.95 -12.48
C VAL A 126 8.37 9.27 -12.49
N LEU A 127 9.14 8.75 -13.46
CA LEU A 127 10.57 9.07 -13.59
C LEU A 127 10.76 10.57 -13.79
N VAL A 128 10.03 11.20 -14.71
CA VAL A 128 10.08 12.66 -14.92
C VAL A 128 9.84 13.39 -13.60
N LYS A 129 8.76 13.06 -12.89
CA LYS A 129 8.44 13.68 -11.60
C LYS A 129 9.55 13.46 -10.56
N LEU A 130 10.12 12.27 -10.45
CA LEU A 130 11.16 11.96 -9.47
C LEU A 130 12.48 12.71 -9.76
N PHE A 131 12.83 12.95 -11.02
CA PHE A 131 13.97 13.79 -11.39
C PHE A 131 13.69 15.26 -11.11
N ASP A 132 12.48 15.74 -11.44
CA ASP A 132 12.05 17.12 -11.16
C ASP A 132 12.04 17.44 -9.67
N ASP A 133 11.47 16.55 -8.84
CA ASP A 133 11.45 16.66 -7.38
C ASP A 133 12.87 16.79 -6.76
N ARG A 134 13.91 16.27 -7.46
CA ARG A 134 15.32 16.37 -7.08
C ARG A 134 16.09 17.48 -7.80
N GLN A 135 15.38 18.28 -8.61
CA GLN A 135 15.98 19.35 -9.42
C GLN A 135 17.07 18.83 -10.38
N LEU A 136 16.94 17.60 -10.84
CA LEU A 136 17.82 16.99 -11.83
C LEU A 136 17.25 17.22 -13.23
N ALA A 137 17.90 18.08 -14.02
CA ALA A 137 17.53 18.30 -15.41
C ALA A 137 18.01 17.11 -16.26
N VAL A 138 17.09 16.31 -16.76
CA VAL A 138 17.36 15.19 -17.67
C VAL A 138 16.53 15.32 -18.94
N ASP A 139 17.07 14.90 -20.06
CA ASP A 139 16.32 14.88 -21.31
C ASP A 139 15.47 13.61 -21.47
N GLU A 140 14.53 13.62 -22.41
CA GLU A 140 13.61 12.52 -22.70
C GLU A 140 14.35 11.23 -23.08
N THR A 141 15.54 11.32 -23.66
CA THR A 141 16.33 10.15 -24.05
C THR A 141 16.84 9.39 -22.83
N VAL A 142 17.23 10.09 -21.77
CA VAL A 142 17.61 9.50 -20.47
C VAL A 142 16.41 8.83 -19.82
N ILE A 143 15.25 9.49 -19.80
CA ILE A 143 14.00 8.91 -19.25
C ILE A 143 13.67 7.62 -20.00
N GLY A 144 13.68 7.65 -21.34
CA GLY A 144 13.41 6.48 -22.16
C GLY A 144 14.41 5.34 -21.94
N TYR A 145 15.70 5.68 -21.83
CA TYR A 145 16.76 4.71 -21.56
C TYR A 145 16.58 4.01 -20.21
N VAL A 146 16.29 4.77 -19.16
CA VAL A 146 16.08 4.25 -17.80
C VAL A 146 14.80 3.38 -17.76
N ALA A 147 13.68 3.87 -18.30
CA ALA A 147 12.41 3.16 -18.29
C ALA A 147 12.47 1.77 -18.93
N LEU A 148 13.30 1.59 -19.96
CA LEU A 148 13.49 0.30 -20.65
C LEU A 148 14.35 -0.71 -19.87
N ARG A 149 15.10 -0.26 -18.85
CA ARG A 149 16.12 -1.08 -18.16
C ARG A 149 15.82 -1.36 -16.70
N ILE A 150 14.86 -0.67 -16.13
CA ILE A 150 14.44 -0.93 -14.74
C ILE A 150 13.25 -1.89 -14.72
N GLU A 151 13.07 -2.54 -13.59
CA GLU A 151 11.83 -3.27 -13.31
C GLU A 151 10.63 -2.32 -13.35
N ARG A 152 9.50 -2.78 -13.86
CA ARG A 152 8.25 -2.02 -13.91
C ARG A 152 7.63 -1.89 -12.52
N SER A 153 8.29 -1.13 -11.65
CA SER A 153 7.81 -0.83 -10.31
C SER A 153 8.18 0.59 -9.90
N PHE A 154 7.35 1.19 -9.05
CA PHE A 154 7.65 2.50 -8.49
C PHE A 154 8.89 2.47 -7.59
N ALA A 155 9.13 1.35 -6.91
CA ALA A 155 10.33 1.16 -6.09
C ALA A 155 11.61 1.19 -6.93
N ALA A 156 11.62 0.52 -8.10
CA ALA A 156 12.77 0.54 -9.02
C ALA A 156 13.01 1.95 -9.58
N ALA A 157 11.93 2.67 -9.93
CA ALA A 157 12.04 4.07 -10.37
C ALA A 157 12.65 4.97 -9.29
N GLN A 158 12.19 4.87 -8.05
CA GLN A 158 12.75 5.61 -6.93
C GLN A 158 14.22 5.27 -6.66
N ALA A 159 14.55 3.98 -6.67
CA ALA A 159 15.91 3.51 -6.40
C ALA A 159 16.91 3.99 -7.47
N VAL A 160 16.54 3.92 -8.76
CA VAL A 160 17.43 4.36 -9.84
C VAL A 160 17.66 5.87 -9.81
N VAL A 161 16.60 6.67 -9.58
CA VAL A 161 16.74 8.13 -9.50
C VAL A 161 17.56 8.54 -8.29
N ALA A 162 17.37 7.90 -7.13
CA ALA A 162 18.19 8.15 -5.95
C ALA A 162 19.68 7.85 -6.21
N ARG A 163 19.98 6.73 -6.87
CA ARG A 163 21.38 6.41 -7.24
C ARG A 163 21.99 7.41 -8.21
N LEU A 164 21.23 7.85 -9.20
CA LEU A 164 21.72 8.85 -10.16
C LEU A 164 21.95 10.21 -9.50
N ASP A 165 21.12 10.61 -8.55
CA ASP A 165 21.28 11.82 -7.75
C ASP A 165 22.55 11.74 -6.90
N ASP A 166 22.75 10.65 -6.18
CA ASP A 166 23.97 10.41 -5.39
C ASP A 166 25.23 10.47 -6.25
N GLU A 167 25.21 9.87 -7.45
CA GLU A 167 26.36 9.92 -8.38
C GLU A 167 26.58 11.33 -8.95
N ALA A 168 25.50 12.04 -9.30
CA ALA A 168 25.60 13.43 -9.75
C ALA A 168 26.23 14.33 -8.67
N MET A 169 25.85 14.14 -7.41
CA MET A 169 26.44 14.87 -6.28
C MET A 169 27.92 14.55 -6.08
N ARG A 170 28.32 13.27 -6.23
CA ARG A 170 29.72 12.84 -6.11
C ARG A 170 30.60 13.41 -7.22
N HIS A 171 30.07 13.56 -8.43
CA HIS A 171 30.80 14.09 -9.58
C HIS A 171 30.81 15.62 -9.67
N LYS A 172 29.95 16.32 -8.91
CA LYS A 172 30.03 17.79 -8.70
C LYS A 172 31.14 18.12 -7.70
N ARG A 173 32.37 17.68 -7.99
CA ARG A 173 33.55 18.27 -7.34
C ARG A 173 34.01 19.50 -8.15
N PRO A 174 34.36 20.61 -7.45
CA PRO A 174 34.88 21.79 -8.10
C PRO A 174 36.19 21.49 -8.85
#